data_41043417f62d9c988d8b462478b49146
#
_entry.id   41043417f62d9c988d8b462478b49146
#
_cell.length_a   1.000
_cell.length_b   1.000
_cell.length_c   1.000
_cell.angle_alpha   90.00
_cell.angle_beta   90.00
_cell.angle_gamma   90.00
#
_symmetry.space_group_name_H-M   'P 1'
#
loop_
_entity.id
_entity.type
_entity.pdbx_description
1 polymer ?
#
loop_
_entity_poly.entity_id
_entity_poly.type
_entity_poly.pdbx_seq_one_letter_code
_entity_poly.pdbx_strand_id
1 'polypeptide(L)'
;DDDSQAPLLLDSIIVLKQLSCIFELIALAGAEALNNAIVHGLQQLYDSGDNSDTALIMDLSEAIMTLDRYIEFVLLTESVEPTLLLPIINKLNAHGQKAPINTDYFAAFGHSSVIIANPENNFQPLHELNLDSDLLTYAYRSGLGVALLNQDGNVGGDEQQKLDAMSAACALIAANSNRLFWQAATAAV
;
A
#
# COMPACT_ATOMS: atom_id res chain seq x y z
N ASP A 1 -25.43 21.10 28.84
CA ASP A 1 -25.20 19.76 28.30
C ASP A 1 -24.05 19.68 27.25
N ASP A 2 -23.51 20.84 26.84
CA ASP A 2 -22.42 20.91 25.85
C ASP A 2 -21.02 20.55 26.45
N ASP A 3 -20.85 20.82 27.73
CA ASP A 3 -19.57 20.56 28.45
C ASP A 3 -19.21 19.06 28.61
N SER A 4 -20.16 18.15 28.37
CA SER A 4 -19.92 16.70 28.52
C SER A 4 -19.48 16.00 27.21
N GLN A 5 -19.64 16.64 26.07
CA GLN A 5 -19.33 16.03 24.76
C GLN A 5 -17.85 16.19 24.36
N ALA A 6 -17.24 17.32 24.71
CA ALA A 6 -15.85 17.60 24.38
C ALA A 6 -14.85 16.54 24.95
N PRO A 7 -14.94 16.10 26.22
CA PRO A 7 -14.06 15.06 26.73
C PRO A 7 -14.28 13.70 26.04
N LEU A 8 -15.52 13.35 25.67
CA LEU A 8 -15.81 12.10 24.94
C LEU A 8 -15.22 12.09 23.52
N LEU A 9 -15.25 13.23 22.85
CA LEU A 9 -14.61 13.38 21.52
C LEU A 9 -13.09 13.22 21.63
N LEU A 10 -12.48 13.83 22.64
CA LEU A 10 -11.04 13.75 22.85
C LEU A 10 -10.61 12.30 23.16
N ASP A 11 -11.32 11.60 24.03
CA ASP A 11 -11.07 10.19 24.34
C ASP A 11 -11.20 9.32 23.07
N SER A 12 -12.21 9.56 22.25
CA SER A 12 -12.41 8.86 20.98
C SER A 12 -11.26 9.10 20.00
N ILE A 13 -10.77 10.34 19.90
CA ILE A 13 -9.61 10.69 19.07
C ILE A 13 -8.35 9.93 19.53
N ILE A 14 -8.13 9.84 20.83
CA ILE A 14 -6.98 9.12 21.41
C ILE A 14 -7.05 7.62 21.06
N VAL A 15 -8.22 7.00 21.25
CA VAL A 15 -8.42 5.58 20.94
C VAL A 15 -8.23 5.30 19.44
N LEU A 16 -8.77 6.14 18.58
CA LEU A 16 -8.63 5.99 17.12
C LEU A 16 -7.18 6.19 16.66
N LYS A 17 -6.41 7.08 17.29
CA LYS A 17 -4.97 7.22 17.01
C LYS A 17 -4.19 5.95 17.37
N GLN A 18 -4.55 5.30 18.48
CA GLN A 18 -3.96 4.01 18.85
C GLN A 18 -4.35 2.91 17.84
N LEU A 19 -5.59 2.93 17.36
CA LEU A 19 -6.07 2.01 16.33
C LEU A 19 -5.30 2.19 15.00
N SER A 20 -4.94 3.43 14.61
CA SER A 20 -4.08 3.67 13.44
C SER A 20 -2.74 2.94 13.55
N CYS A 21 -2.10 2.97 14.71
CA CYS A 21 -0.84 2.25 14.93
C CYS A 21 -1.00 0.72 14.79
N ILE A 22 -2.18 0.18 15.18
CA ILE A 22 -2.47 -1.24 14.97
C ILE A 22 -2.62 -1.55 13.49
N PHE A 23 -3.36 -0.73 12.73
CA PHE A 23 -3.53 -0.91 11.29
C PHE A 23 -2.20 -0.82 10.53
N GLU A 24 -1.33 0.10 10.92
CA GLU A 24 0.03 0.21 10.40
C GLU A 24 0.82 -1.08 10.66
N LEU A 25 0.80 -1.59 11.91
CA LEU A 25 1.52 -2.80 12.31
C LEU A 25 1.09 -4.05 11.52
N ILE A 26 -0.21 -4.17 11.21
CA ILE A 26 -0.76 -5.31 10.44
C ILE A 26 -0.83 -5.03 8.93
N ALA A 27 -0.23 -3.92 8.47
CA ALA A 27 -0.15 -3.51 7.06
C ALA A 27 -1.53 -3.33 6.38
N LEU A 28 -2.56 -2.90 7.10
CA LEU A 28 -3.88 -2.54 6.56
C LEU A 28 -3.93 -1.07 6.14
N ALA A 29 -3.16 -0.69 5.12
CA ALA A 29 -2.98 0.70 4.69
C ALA A 29 -4.30 1.44 4.37
N GLY A 30 -5.29 0.75 3.80
CA GLY A 30 -6.61 1.34 3.55
C GLY A 30 -7.36 1.70 4.82
N ALA A 31 -7.40 0.77 5.79
CA ALA A 31 -8.04 1.00 7.09
C ALA A 31 -7.32 2.09 7.89
N GLU A 32 -6.00 2.11 7.86
CA GLU A 32 -5.18 3.17 8.46
C GLU A 32 -5.51 4.53 7.86
N ALA A 33 -5.51 4.66 6.53
CA ALA A 33 -5.81 5.91 5.84
C ALA A 33 -7.23 6.43 6.16
N LEU A 34 -8.24 5.56 6.16
CA LEU A 34 -9.60 5.93 6.53
C LEU A 34 -9.70 6.33 7.98
N ASN A 35 -9.08 5.57 8.89
CA ASN A 35 -9.08 5.90 10.32
C ASN A 35 -8.40 7.25 10.59
N ASN A 36 -7.30 7.56 9.91
CA ASN A 36 -6.63 8.85 10.00
C ASN A 36 -7.51 10.00 9.47
N ALA A 37 -8.29 9.77 8.41
CA ALA A 37 -9.26 10.75 7.92
C ALA A 37 -10.39 10.98 8.93
N ILE A 38 -10.89 9.93 9.59
CA ILE A 38 -11.89 10.02 10.68
C ILE A 38 -11.33 10.84 11.86
N VAL A 39 -10.11 10.50 12.32
CA VAL A 39 -9.44 11.25 13.40
C VAL A 39 -9.32 12.71 13.07
N HIS A 40 -8.97 13.05 11.83
CA HIS A 40 -8.86 14.45 11.41
C HIS A 40 -10.21 15.16 11.40
N GLY A 41 -11.28 14.51 10.91
CA GLY A 41 -12.63 15.09 10.95
C GLY A 41 -13.14 15.30 12.37
N LEU A 42 -12.90 14.34 13.28
CA LEU A 42 -13.25 14.51 14.71
C LEU A 42 -12.45 15.64 15.37
N GLN A 43 -11.15 15.77 15.02
CA GLN A 43 -10.32 16.87 15.50
C GLN A 43 -10.87 18.22 15.02
N GLN A 44 -11.31 18.30 13.76
CA GLN A 44 -11.92 19.51 13.22
C GLN A 44 -13.20 19.90 13.98
N LEU A 45 -14.07 18.93 14.31
CA LEU A 45 -15.25 19.17 15.14
C LEU A 45 -14.87 19.64 16.55
N TYR A 46 -13.87 19.02 17.15
CA TYR A 46 -13.39 19.40 18.47
C TYR A 46 -12.83 20.82 18.50
N ASP A 47 -11.99 21.17 17.53
CA ASP A 47 -11.32 22.48 17.46
C ASP A 47 -12.29 23.62 17.11
N SER A 48 -13.33 23.33 16.31
CA SER A 48 -14.35 24.32 15.96
C SER A 48 -15.28 24.65 17.13
N GLY A 49 -15.44 23.72 18.08
CA GLY A 49 -16.40 23.84 19.18
C GLY A 49 -17.87 23.95 18.71
N ASP A 50 -18.10 23.73 17.42
CA ASP A 50 -19.40 23.92 16.78
C ASP A 50 -19.88 22.55 16.22
N ASN A 51 -20.85 21.96 16.94
CA ASN A 51 -21.52 20.73 16.52
C ASN A 51 -22.56 20.96 15.41
N SER A 52 -22.54 22.11 14.74
CA SER A 52 -23.52 22.48 13.70
C SER A 52 -23.15 21.95 12.32
N ASP A 53 -21.91 21.47 12.09
CA ASP A 53 -21.51 20.86 10.80
C ASP A 53 -22.12 19.47 10.63
N THR A 54 -23.42 19.47 10.36
CA THR A 54 -24.21 18.25 10.15
C THR A 54 -23.67 17.41 8.99
N ALA A 55 -23.09 18.04 7.96
CA ALA A 55 -22.54 17.34 6.81
C ALA A 55 -21.31 16.52 7.21
N LEU A 56 -20.38 17.12 7.94
CA LEU A 56 -19.20 16.42 8.46
C LEU A 56 -19.59 15.29 9.41
N ILE A 57 -20.56 15.51 10.30
CA ILE A 57 -21.03 14.48 11.25
C ILE A 57 -21.64 13.29 10.51
N MET A 58 -22.44 13.53 9.47
CA MET A 58 -23.01 12.45 8.64
C MET A 58 -21.92 11.66 7.92
N ASP A 59 -20.95 12.36 7.33
CA ASP A 59 -19.85 11.73 6.61
C ASP A 59 -18.91 10.95 7.52
N LEU A 60 -18.67 11.43 8.74
CA LEU A 60 -17.95 10.69 9.78
C LEU A 60 -18.69 9.42 10.20
N SER A 61 -20.00 9.50 10.36
CA SER A 61 -20.83 8.33 10.70
C SER A 61 -20.77 7.28 9.59
N GLU A 62 -20.87 7.70 8.32
CA GLU A 62 -20.71 6.81 7.16
C GLU A 62 -19.31 6.18 7.11
N ALA A 63 -18.28 6.99 7.40
CA ALA A 63 -16.90 6.53 7.40
C ALA A 63 -16.63 5.46 8.46
N ILE A 64 -17.14 5.64 9.68
CA ILE A 64 -17.01 4.67 10.77
C ILE A 64 -17.70 3.35 10.40
N MET A 65 -18.92 3.41 9.86
CA MET A 65 -19.64 2.21 9.40
C MET A 65 -18.93 1.54 8.22
N THR A 66 -18.30 2.31 7.35
CA THR A 66 -17.54 1.78 6.20
C THR A 66 -16.26 1.09 6.68
N LEU A 67 -15.56 1.66 7.65
CA LEU A 67 -14.38 1.05 8.26
C LEU A 67 -14.71 -0.29 8.91
N ASP A 68 -15.78 -0.36 9.69
CA ASP A 68 -16.25 -1.59 10.33
C ASP A 68 -16.52 -2.68 9.29
N ARG A 69 -17.31 -2.37 8.25
CA ARG A 69 -17.61 -3.32 7.16
C ARG A 69 -16.38 -3.72 6.36
N TYR A 70 -15.43 -2.80 6.18
CA TYR A 70 -14.18 -3.14 5.49
C TYR A 70 -13.33 -4.12 6.29
N ILE A 71 -13.27 -3.96 7.61
CA ILE A 71 -12.57 -4.92 8.48
C ILE A 71 -13.24 -6.30 8.41
N GLU A 72 -14.58 -6.35 8.47
CA GLU A 72 -15.32 -7.61 8.30
C GLU A 72 -15.05 -8.25 6.92
N PHE A 73 -15.03 -7.45 5.85
CA PHE A 73 -14.71 -7.91 4.51
C PHE A 73 -13.31 -8.54 4.45
N VAL A 74 -12.29 -7.86 4.98
CA VAL A 74 -10.90 -8.38 5.02
C VAL A 74 -10.81 -9.68 5.81
N LEU A 75 -11.51 -9.78 6.95
CA LEU A 75 -11.52 -10.99 7.78
C LEU A 75 -12.20 -12.17 7.09
N LEU A 76 -13.24 -11.92 6.29
CA LEU A 76 -13.99 -12.97 5.59
C LEU A 76 -13.34 -13.42 4.29
N THR A 77 -12.69 -12.49 3.57
CA THR A 77 -12.15 -12.76 2.23
C THR A 77 -10.65 -13.03 2.23
N GLU A 78 -9.96 -12.72 3.33
CA GLU A 78 -8.50 -12.71 3.42
C GLU A 78 -7.84 -11.85 2.32
N SER A 79 -8.59 -10.86 1.79
CA SER A 79 -8.17 -9.97 0.72
C SER A 79 -8.16 -8.52 1.19
N VAL A 80 -7.09 -7.80 0.88
CA VAL A 80 -6.92 -6.39 1.23
C VAL A 80 -7.08 -5.54 -0.02
N GLU A 81 -8.20 -4.82 -0.11
CA GLU A 81 -8.56 -3.98 -1.25
C GLU A 81 -8.72 -2.52 -0.81
N PRO A 82 -7.62 -1.79 -0.56
CA PRO A 82 -7.66 -0.44 0.02
C PRO A 82 -8.36 0.58 -0.88
N THR A 83 -8.41 0.33 -2.19
CA THR A 83 -9.06 1.21 -3.17
C THR A 83 -10.57 1.34 -2.96
N LEU A 84 -11.21 0.36 -2.31
CA LEU A 84 -12.64 0.42 -1.96
C LEU A 84 -12.97 1.56 -1.01
N LEU A 85 -11.98 2.03 -0.24
CA LEU A 85 -12.14 3.08 0.74
C LEU A 85 -11.88 4.51 0.20
N LEU A 86 -11.35 4.63 -1.04
CA LEU A 86 -11.03 5.92 -1.65
C LEU A 86 -12.18 6.91 -1.68
N PRO A 87 -13.43 6.51 -2.05
CA PRO A 87 -14.54 7.45 -2.12
C PRO A 87 -14.82 8.13 -0.77
N ILE A 88 -14.87 7.36 0.30
CA ILE A 88 -15.19 7.88 1.64
C ILE A 88 -14.01 8.66 2.23
N ILE A 89 -12.77 8.25 2.00
CA ILE A 89 -11.57 9.00 2.40
C ILE A 89 -11.57 10.37 1.72
N ASN A 90 -11.80 10.41 0.41
CA ASN A 90 -11.82 11.66 -0.34
C ASN A 90 -12.98 12.58 0.07
N LYS A 91 -14.12 11.99 0.44
CA LYS A 91 -15.27 12.73 0.97
C LYS A 91 -14.90 13.43 2.28
N LEU A 92 -14.24 12.74 3.22
CA LEU A 92 -13.75 13.35 4.45
C LEU A 92 -12.64 14.38 4.21
N ASN A 93 -11.71 14.09 3.30
CA ASN A 93 -10.62 15.01 2.95
C ASN A 93 -11.14 16.35 2.40
N ALA A 94 -12.25 16.33 1.68
CA ALA A 94 -12.87 17.55 1.14
C ALA A 94 -13.29 18.53 2.23
N HIS A 95 -13.78 18.07 3.39
CA HIS A 95 -14.12 18.94 4.53
C HIS A 95 -12.89 19.66 5.10
N GLY A 96 -11.73 18.98 5.11
CA GLY A 96 -10.46 19.55 5.53
C GLY A 96 -9.67 20.27 4.44
N GLN A 97 -10.28 20.52 3.26
CA GLN A 97 -9.63 21.13 2.09
C GLN A 97 -8.33 20.41 1.67
N LYS A 98 -8.23 19.11 1.94
CA LYS A 98 -7.11 18.27 1.51
C LYS A 98 -7.31 17.81 0.06
N ALA A 99 -6.20 17.65 -0.65
CA ALA A 99 -6.23 17.09 -1.98
C ALA A 99 -6.78 15.63 -1.96
N PRO A 100 -7.59 15.26 -2.96
CA PRO A 100 -8.05 13.89 -3.08
C PRO A 100 -6.87 12.94 -3.32
N ILE A 101 -6.93 11.77 -2.71
CA ILE A 101 -5.98 10.69 -2.95
C ILE A 101 -6.51 9.77 -4.07
N ASN A 102 -5.61 9.20 -4.83
CA ASN A 102 -5.92 8.26 -5.91
C ASN A 102 -5.40 6.85 -5.58
N THR A 103 -5.56 5.93 -6.52
CA THR A 103 -5.09 4.54 -6.38
C THR A 103 -3.59 4.43 -6.13
N ASP A 104 -2.80 5.37 -6.67
CA ASP A 104 -1.32 5.37 -6.56
C ASP A 104 -0.88 5.65 -5.12
N TYR A 105 -1.73 6.30 -4.31
CA TYR A 105 -1.47 6.50 -2.89
C TYR A 105 -1.17 5.19 -2.17
N PHE A 106 -1.95 4.14 -2.45
CA PHE A 106 -1.75 2.83 -1.85
C PHE A 106 -0.64 2.02 -2.53
N ALA A 107 -0.32 2.30 -3.79
CA ALA A 107 0.80 1.68 -4.49
C ALA A 107 2.15 2.07 -3.86
N ALA A 108 2.27 3.28 -3.31
CA ALA A 108 3.48 3.75 -2.64
C ALA A 108 3.80 2.98 -1.33
N PHE A 109 2.80 2.32 -0.73
CA PHE A 109 2.96 1.58 0.53
C PHE A 109 3.31 0.11 0.37
N GLY A 110 3.53 -0.40 -0.82
CA GLY A 110 3.94 -1.79 -0.90
C GLY A 110 4.10 -2.45 -2.24
N HIS A 111 3.56 -1.95 -3.28
CA HIS A 111 3.78 -2.56 -4.59
C HIS A 111 3.76 -1.47 -5.65
N SER A 112 4.92 -1.22 -6.26
CA SER A 112 4.92 -0.67 -7.61
C SER A 112 3.85 -1.46 -8.36
N SER A 113 2.81 -0.80 -8.88
CA SER A 113 1.85 -1.46 -9.73
C SER A 113 2.63 -1.96 -10.94
N VAL A 114 3.04 -3.22 -10.88
CA VAL A 114 3.62 -3.90 -12.03
C VAL A 114 2.47 -3.96 -13.03
N ILE A 115 2.48 -3.07 -13.99
CA ILE A 115 1.52 -3.07 -15.09
C ILE A 115 1.76 -4.37 -15.82
N ILE A 116 0.91 -5.35 -15.56
CA ILE A 116 0.90 -6.61 -16.30
C ILE A 116 0.32 -6.27 -17.67
N ALA A 117 1.21 -6.09 -18.63
CA ALA A 117 0.81 -5.75 -19.99
C ALA A 117 -0.02 -6.86 -20.67
N ASN A 118 0.02 -8.09 -20.15
CA ASN A 118 -0.75 -9.20 -20.69
C ASN A 118 -0.96 -10.31 -19.63
N PRO A 119 -2.20 -10.53 -19.15
CA PRO A 119 -2.51 -11.55 -18.15
C PRO A 119 -2.61 -12.99 -18.74
N GLU A 120 -2.36 -13.19 -20.02
CA GLU A 120 -2.38 -14.52 -20.60
C GLU A 120 -1.22 -15.35 -20.05
N ASN A 121 -1.57 -16.33 -19.23
CA ASN A 121 -0.67 -17.28 -18.59
C ASN A 121 -0.09 -18.30 -19.62
N ASN A 122 0.67 -17.82 -20.57
CA ASN A 122 1.48 -18.71 -21.41
C ASN A 122 2.76 -19.07 -20.65
N PHE A 123 2.65 -20.09 -19.81
CA PHE A 123 3.83 -20.68 -19.19
C PHE A 123 4.63 -21.41 -20.26
N GLN A 124 5.78 -20.87 -20.63
CA GLN A 124 6.81 -21.57 -21.37
C GLN A 124 8.00 -21.81 -20.44
N PRO A 125 8.46 -23.06 -20.27
CA PRO A 125 9.65 -23.33 -19.51
C PRO A 125 10.88 -22.72 -20.20
N LEU A 126 11.90 -22.31 -19.41
CA LEU A 126 13.07 -21.57 -19.93
C LEU A 126 13.79 -22.27 -21.07
N HIS A 127 13.82 -23.59 -21.08
CA HIS A 127 14.47 -24.37 -22.15
C HIS A 127 13.73 -24.28 -23.50
N GLU A 128 12.43 -23.98 -23.51
CA GLU A 128 11.64 -23.74 -24.73
C GLU A 128 11.83 -22.32 -25.29
N LEU A 129 12.30 -21.40 -24.44
CA LEU A 129 12.56 -20.01 -24.82
C LEU A 129 13.96 -19.80 -25.46
N ASN A 130 14.74 -20.85 -25.66
CA ASN A 130 16.13 -20.76 -26.13
C ASN A 130 17.03 -19.84 -25.28
N LEU A 131 16.73 -19.70 -24.00
CA LEU A 131 17.53 -18.92 -23.06
C LEU A 131 18.56 -19.83 -22.35
N ASP A 132 19.78 -19.33 -22.21
CA ASP A 132 20.81 -20.02 -21.42
C ASP A 132 20.46 -19.96 -19.94
N SER A 133 19.86 -21.04 -19.44
CA SER A 133 19.40 -21.16 -18.06
C SER A 133 20.53 -21.11 -17.04
N ASP A 134 21.72 -21.56 -17.40
CA ASP A 134 22.87 -21.59 -16.50
C ASP A 134 23.45 -20.18 -16.33
N LEU A 135 23.56 -19.45 -17.42
CA LEU A 135 23.99 -18.05 -17.40
C LEU A 135 23.02 -17.18 -16.61
N LEU A 136 21.72 -17.32 -16.85
CA LEU A 136 20.68 -16.57 -16.14
C LEU A 136 20.66 -16.91 -14.64
N THR A 137 20.82 -18.19 -14.28
CA THR A 137 20.90 -18.64 -12.90
C THR A 137 22.12 -18.07 -12.20
N TYR A 138 23.28 -18.05 -12.87
CA TYR A 138 24.49 -17.48 -12.33
C TYR A 138 24.36 -15.97 -12.10
N ALA A 139 23.86 -15.22 -13.08
CA ALA A 139 23.64 -13.77 -12.96
C ALA A 139 22.69 -13.46 -11.80
N TYR A 140 21.55 -14.17 -11.72
CA TYR A 140 20.57 -13.99 -10.66
C TYR A 140 21.15 -14.26 -9.26
N ARG A 141 21.83 -15.41 -9.08
CA ARG A 141 22.43 -15.78 -7.78
C ARG A 141 23.54 -14.85 -7.35
N SER A 142 24.35 -14.38 -8.30
CA SER A 142 25.46 -13.44 -8.00
C SER A 142 24.93 -12.11 -7.50
N GLY A 143 23.93 -11.54 -8.17
CA GLY A 143 23.30 -10.30 -7.76
C GLY A 143 22.49 -10.44 -6.46
N LEU A 144 21.75 -11.55 -6.30
CA LEU A 144 21.02 -11.84 -5.06
C LEU A 144 21.97 -11.91 -3.86
N GLY A 145 23.16 -12.52 -4.03
CA GLY A 145 24.18 -12.55 -2.99
C GLY A 145 24.63 -11.16 -2.56
N VAL A 146 24.81 -10.25 -3.51
CA VAL A 146 25.14 -8.85 -3.23
C VAL A 146 23.98 -8.15 -2.51
N ALA A 147 22.75 -8.30 -3.01
CA ALA A 147 21.57 -7.66 -2.41
C ALA A 147 21.31 -8.10 -0.95
N LEU A 148 21.57 -9.38 -0.64
CA LEU A 148 21.41 -9.92 0.72
C LEU A 148 22.53 -9.50 1.69
N LEU A 149 23.74 -9.25 1.19
CA LEU A 149 24.89 -8.88 2.02
C LEU A 149 25.01 -7.38 2.26
N ASN A 150 24.53 -6.55 1.32
CA ASN A 150 24.63 -5.09 1.38
C ASN A 150 23.32 -4.44 1.85
N GLN A 151 23.00 -4.59 3.13
CA GLN A 151 21.83 -3.92 3.74
C GLN A 151 22.04 -2.42 3.92
N ASP A 152 23.28 -1.93 3.87
CA ASP A 152 23.64 -0.53 4.13
C ASP A 152 23.65 0.36 2.87
N GLY A 153 23.31 -0.19 1.71
CA GLY A 153 23.20 0.57 0.45
C GLY A 153 24.53 1.09 -0.15
N ASN A 154 25.68 0.67 0.40
CA ASN A 154 27.00 1.08 -0.09
C ASN A 154 27.59 -0.02 -0.98
N VAL A 155 27.27 0.04 -2.27
CA VAL A 155 27.63 -0.99 -3.27
C VAL A 155 28.88 -0.56 -4.02
N GLY A 156 29.90 -1.42 -4.03
CA GLY A 156 31.12 -1.21 -4.82
C GLY A 156 30.86 -1.42 -6.33
N GLY A 157 31.76 -0.94 -7.20
CA GLY A 157 31.53 -1.02 -8.65
C GLY A 157 31.40 -2.45 -9.19
N ASP A 158 32.10 -3.43 -8.63
CA ASP A 158 31.98 -4.85 -9.00
C ASP A 158 30.64 -5.45 -8.53
N GLU A 159 30.16 -5.02 -7.39
CA GLU A 159 28.88 -5.40 -6.81
C GLU A 159 27.71 -4.81 -7.61
N GLN A 160 27.81 -3.54 -8.02
CA GLN A 160 26.85 -2.92 -8.90
C GLN A 160 26.72 -3.67 -10.23
N GLN A 161 27.84 -4.10 -10.81
CA GLN A 161 27.80 -4.88 -12.04
C GLN A 161 27.05 -6.21 -11.86
N LYS A 162 27.14 -6.84 -10.70
CA LYS A 162 26.39 -8.07 -10.40
C LYS A 162 24.90 -7.80 -10.22
N LEU A 163 24.50 -6.69 -9.62
CA LEU A 163 23.12 -6.25 -9.52
C LEU A 163 22.53 -5.92 -10.90
N ASP A 164 23.28 -5.20 -11.74
CA ASP A 164 22.89 -4.90 -13.10
C ASP A 164 22.68 -6.18 -13.95
N ALA A 165 23.57 -7.17 -13.78
CA ALA A 165 23.44 -8.45 -14.46
C ALA A 165 22.22 -9.24 -13.97
N MET A 166 21.90 -9.19 -12.67
CA MET A 166 20.69 -9.79 -12.11
C MET A 166 19.44 -9.12 -12.66
N SER A 167 19.40 -7.78 -12.70
CA SER A 167 18.30 -7.01 -13.26
C SER A 167 18.07 -7.36 -14.73
N ALA A 168 19.13 -7.40 -15.52
CA ALA A 168 19.05 -7.77 -16.94
C ALA A 168 18.54 -9.21 -17.14
N ALA A 169 18.96 -10.16 -16.31
CA ALA A 169 18.46 -11.53 -16.33
C ALA A 169 16.96 -11.60 -16.00
N CYS A 170 16.52 -10.90 -14.96
CA CYS A 170 15.10 -10.81 -14.59
C CYS A 170 14.26 -10.19 -15.71
N ALA A 171 14.74 -9.09 -16.31
CA ALA A 171 14.06 -8.42 -17.41
C ALA A 171 13.93 -9.32 -18.65
N LEU A 172 14.97 -10.08 -18.98
CA LEU A 172 14.96 -11.02 -20.10
C LEU A 172 13.94 -12.14 -19.88
N ILE A 173 13.87 -12.71 -18.67
CA ILE A 173 12.90 -13.73 -18.33
C ILE A 173 11.49 -13.14 -18.33
N ALA A 174 11.29 -11.93 -17.76
CA ALA A 174 10.00 -11.24 -17.75
C ALA A 174 9.48 -10.98 -19.16
N ALA A 175 10.33 -10.51 -20.07
CA ALA A 175 9.97 -10.22 -21.45
C ALA A 175 9.53 -11.46 -22.23
N ASN A 176 10.09 -12.64 -21.90
CA ASN A 176 9.82 -13.88 -22.64
C ASN A 176 8.79 -14.79 -21.94
N SER A 177 8.61 -14.68 -20.63
CA SER A 177 7.74 -15.59 -19.86
C SER A 177 6.46 -14.95 -19.33
N ASN A 178 6.29 -13.65 -19.46
CA ASN A 178 5.12 -12.89 -19.00
C ASN A 178 4.74 -13.14 -17.52
N ARG A 179 5.72 -13.50 -16.67
CA ARG A 179 5.47 -13.88 -15.28
C ARG A 179 5.55 -12.69 -14.35
N LEU A 180 4.51 -12.49 -13.59
CA LEU A 180 4.40 -11.49 -12.51
C LEU A 180 5.63 -11.45 -11.61
N PHE A 181 6.11 -12.62 -11.18
CA PHE A 181 7.28 -12.72 -10.32
C PHE A 181 8.52 -12.04 -10.93
N TRP A 182 8.81 -12.34 -12.21
CA TRP A 182 9.99 -11.79 -12.86
C TRP A 182 9.87 -10.31 -13.18
N GLN A 183 8.66 -9.85 -13.47
CA GLN A 183 8.38 -8.41 -13.64
C GLN A 183 8.57 -7.67 -12.32
N ALA A 184 8.06 -8.21 -11.22
CA ALA A 184 8.26 -7.65 -9.89
C ALA A 184 9.75 -7.67 -9.48
N ALA A 185 10.47 -8.78 -9.76
CA ALA A 185 11.90 -8.87 -9.49
C ALA A 185 12.72 -7.84 -10.27
N THR A 186 12.35 -7.56 -11.53
CA THR A 186 13.01 -6.51 -12.33
C THR A 186 12.78 -5.11 -11.75
N ALA A 187 11.61 -4.86 -11.20
CA ALA A 187 11.27 -3.55 -10.63
C ALA A 187 11.90 -3.33 -9.23
N ALA A 188 12.31 -4.41 -8.56
CA ALA A 188 12.87 -4.36 -7.20
C ALA A 188 14.40 -4.20 -7.16
N VAL A 189 15.09 -4.37 -8.29
CA VAL A 189 16.55 -4.26 -8.46
C VAL A 189 16.91 -2.96 -9.12
#